data_fff12689bbe8c7c5554b5316adc1ecc2
#
_entry.id   fff12689bbe8c7c5554b5316adc1ecc2
#
_cell.length_a   1.000
_cell.length_b   1.000
_cell.length_c   1.000
_cell.angle_alpha   90.00
_cell.angle_beta   90.00
_cell.angle_gamma   90.00
#
_symmetry.space_group_name_H-M   'P 1'
#
loop_
_entity.id
_entity.type
_entity.pdbx_description
1 polymer ?
#
loop_
_entity_poly.entity_id
_entity_poly.type
_entity_poly.pdbx_seq_one_letter_code
_entity_poly.pdbx_strand_id
1 'polypeptide(L)'
;MMAALVAGLFFATAAEAQKTMKEKTVEVGGAAMYPSKNIVENAMASQDHTTLVAAVKAAGLVETLQTAGPFTVFAPTNAAFDKLPQGTVASLIQPENKAKLTAILTYHVVAGNLDTKALDEIIQKGGELKTVQGGKLWVMKKDGMYWLKDETGAMARITISNVYQKNGVIHVIDTVVMPK
;
A
#
# COMPACT_ATOMS: atom_id res chain seq x y z
N MET A 1 -39.13 67.38 7.44
CA MET A 1 -39.57 66.20 6.71
C MET A 1 -38.35 65.33 6.49
N MET A 2 -38.20 64.34 7.33
CA MET A 2 -36.98 63.52 7.39
C MET A 2 -37.34 62.14 6.87
N ALA A 3 -36.66 61.74 5.80
CA ALA A 3 -36.75 60.39 5.26
C ALA A 3 -35.65 59.55 5.91
N ALA A 4 -36.03 58.55 6.71
CA ALA A 4 -35.12 57.58 7.31
C ALA A 4 -34.83 56.49 6.31
N LEU A 5 -33.54 56.35 5.93
CA LEU A 5 -33.02 55.27 5.10
C LEU A 5 -32.67 54.12 6.02
N VAL A 6 -33.42 53.05 6.00
CA VAL A 6 -33.09 51.80 6.65
C VAL A 6 -32.18 50.98 5.76
N ALA A 7 -30.89 50.98 6.07
CA ALA A 7 -29.92 50.06 5.44
C ALA A 7 -30.10 48.68 6.03
N GLY A 8 -30.73 47.77 5.27
CA GLY A 8 -30.78 46.35 5.61
C GLY A 8 -29.42 45.69 5.35
N LEU A 9 -28.73 45.34 6.42
CA LEU A 9 -27.54 44.47 6.34
C LEU A 9 -27.99 43.06 6.01
N PHE A 10 -27.80 42.66 4.76
CA PHE A 10 -27.83 41.26 4.38
C PHE A 10 -26.57 40.58 4.92
N PHE A 11 -26.67 39.92 6.07
CA PHE A 11 -25.71 38.90 6.44
C PHE A 11 -25.96 37.70 5.53
N ALA A 12 -25.25 37.65 4.42
CA ALA A 12 -25.07 36.39 3.69
C ALA A 12 -24.30 35.44 4.58
N THR A 13 -25.02 34.52 5.21
CA THR A 13 -24.40 33.37 5.86
C THR A 13 -23.71 32.57 4.78
N ALA A 14 -22.39 32.69 4.74
CA ALA A 14 -21.53 31.80 4.01
C ALA A 14 -21.54 30.40 4.67
N ALA A 15 -22.69 29.74 4.61
CA ALA A 15 -22.83 28.31 4.71
C ALA A 15 -22.52 27.74 3.32
N GLU A 16 -21.39 28.12 2.77
CA GLU A 16 -20.86 27.47 1.58
C GLU A 16 -20.37 26.10 1.98
N ALA A 17 -21.25 25.16 1.73
CA ALA A 17 -20.95 23.89 1.11
C ALA A 17 -19.45 23.55 1.15
N GLN A 18 -18.98 23.06 2.28
CA GLN A 18 -17.93 22.05 2.24
C GLN A 18 -18.50 20.87 1.47
N LYS A 19 -18.38 20.95 0.14
CA LYS A 19 -18.50 19.82 -0.75
C LYS A 19 -17.36 18.89 -0.34
N THR A 20 -17.63 18.03 0.64
CA THR A 20 -16.75 16.95 0.98
C THR A 20 -16.52 16.18 -0.30
N MET A 21 -15.38 16.43 -0.96
CA MET A 21 -14.92 15.55 -2.01
C MET A 21 -14.83 14.19 -1.35
N LYS A 22 -15.79 13.31 -1.70
CA LYS A 22 -15.80 11.95 -1.23
C LYS A 22 -14.53 11.32 -1.78
N GLU A 23 -13.50 11.18 -0.92
CA GLU A 23 -12.24 10.58 -1.30
C GLU A 23 -12.55 9.21 -1.90
N LYS A 24 -11.94 8.91 -3.06
CA LYS A 24 -12.09 7.61 -3.71
C LYS A 24 -11.34 6.58 -2.89
N THR A 25 -12.04 5.96 -1.96
CA THR A 25 -11.49 4.89 -1.11
C THR A 25 -11.57 3.55 -1.81
N VAL A 26 -10.65 2.67 -1.47
CA VAL A 26 -10.68 1.24 -1.83
C VAL A 26 -10.83 0.46 -0.53
N GLU A 27 -11.81 -0.44 -0.48
CA GLU A 27 -11.99 -1.31 0.67
C GLU A 27 -11.01 -2.49 0.60
N VAL A 28 -10.26 -2.69 1.70
CA VAL A 28 -9.31 -3.80 1.84
C VAL A 28 -9.43 -4.37 3.25
N GLY A 29 -9.75 -5.66 3.35
CA GLY A 29 -9.90 -6.34 4.64
C GLY A 29 -10.96 -5.69 5.56
N GLY A 30 -12.10 -5.31 4.98
CA GLY A 30 -13.21 -4.70 5.72
C GLY A 30 -12.98 -3.25 6.18
N ALA A 31 -11.89 -2.63 5.72
CA ALA A 31 -11.60 -1.24 6.03
C ALA A 31 -11.43 -0.39 4.77
N ALA A 32 -12.01 0.80 4.77
CA ALA A 32 -11.78 1.77 3.71
C ALA A 32 -10.37 2.36 3.84
N MET A 33 -9.59 2.27 2.78
CA MET A 33 -8.28 2.90 2.69
C MET A 33 -8.39 4.27 2.04
N TYR A 34 -7.85 5.27 2.71
CA TYR A 34 -7.98 6.67 2.34
C TYR A 34 -6.71 7.19 1.68
N PRO A 35 -6.78 7.84 0.51
CA PRO A 35 -5.62 8.47 -0.13
C PRO A 35 -4.95 9.56 0.71
N SER A 36 -5.66 10.14 1.66
CA SER A 36 -5.15 11.14 2.61
C SER A 36 -4.28 10.55 3.73
N LYS A 37 -4.36 9.23 3.96
CA LYS A 37 -3.57 8.51 4.96
C LYS A 37 -2.33 7.88 4.32
N ASN A 38 -1.29 7.65 5.14
CA ASN A 38 -0.10 6.94 4.67
C ASN A 38 -0.31 5.41 4.63
N ILE A 39 0.66 4.72 4.03
CA ILE A 39 0.64 3.26 3.85
C ILE A 39 0.42 2.52 5.18
N VAL A 40 1.13 2.93 6.24
CA VAL A 40 1.06 2.25 7.54
C VAL A 40 -0.28 2.48 8.22
N GLU A 41 -0.79 3.71 8.21
CA GLU A 41 -2.08 4.06 8.81
C GLU A 41 -3.24 3.27 8.18
N ASN A 42 -3.23 3.13 6.87
CA ASN A 42 -4.25 2.34 6.17
C ASN A 42 -4.07 0.83 6.41
N ALA A 43 -2.84 0.32 6.36
CA ALA A 43 -2.56 -1.10 6.61
C ALA A 43 -2.99 -1.52 8.02
N MET A 44 -2.79 -0.65 9.02
CA MET A 44 -3.22 -0.90 10.41
C MET A 44 -4.73 -1.02 10.58
N ALA A 45 -5.52 -0.41 9.71
CA ALA A 45 -6.97 -0.50 9.74
C ALA A 45 -7.50 -1.78 9.06
N SER A 46 -6.70 -2.43 8.22
CA SER A 46 -7.09 -3.62 7.47
C SER A 46 -6.97 -4.89 8.32
N GLN A 47 -8.04 -5.65 8.41
CA GLN A 47 -8.06 -6.95 9.11
C GLN A 47 -7.26 -8.04 8.36
N ASP A 48 -7.08 -7.88 7.05
CA ASP A 48 -6.34 -8.83 6.21
C ASP A 48 -4.83 -8.64 6.27
N HIS A 49 -4.32 -7.57 6.92
CA HIS A 49 -2.90 -7.23 6.95
C HIS A 49 -2.31 -7.17 8.38
N THR A 50 -2.96 -7.80 9.35
CA THR A 50 -2.50 -7.81 10.75
C THR A 50 -1.13 -8.44 10.91
N THR A 51 -0.84 -9.52 10.20
CA THR A 51 0.47 -10.19 10.20
C THR A 51 1.54 -9.31 9.57
N LEU A 52 1.23 -8.65 8.44
CA LEU A 52 2.15 -7.70 7.79
C LEU A 52 2.49 -6.54 8.72
N VAL A 53 1.51 -5.96 9.39
CA VAL A 53 1.70 -4.85 10.34
C VAL A 53 2.57 -5.28 11.52
N ALA A 54 2.35 -6.48 12.08
CA ALA A 54 3.18 -7.04 13.13
C ALA A 54 4.63 -7.23 12.66
N ALA A 55 4.83 -7.74 11.44
CA ALA A 55 6.14 -7.91 10.83
C ALA A 55 6.86 -6.57 10.61
N VAL A 56 6.17 -5.55 10.10
CA VAL A 56 6.72 -4.20 9.87
C VAL A 56 7.15 -3.56 11.21
N LYS A 57 6.35 -3.73 12.26
CA LYS A 57 6.70 -3.26 13.62
C LYS A 57 7.93 -3.99 14.16
N ALA A 58 7.97 -5.32 14.06
CA ALA A 58 9.11 -6.13 14.52
C ALA A 58 10.41 -5.79 13.78
N ALA A 59 10.32 -5.50 12.48
CA ALA A 59 11.46 -5.05 11.69
C ALA A 59 11.91 -3.61 11.98
N GLY A 60 11.06 -2.80 12.64
CA GLY A 60 11.34 -1.37 12.88
C GLY A 60 11.20 -0.50 11.62
N LEU A 61 10.39 -0.93 10.65
CA LEU A 61 10.21 -0.23 9.37
C LEU A 61 9.02 0.75 9.35
N VAL A 62 8.31 0.89 10.46
CA VAL A 62 7.12 1.76 10.55
C VAL A 62 7.47 3.19 10.13
N GLU A 63 8.49 3.77 10.73
CA GLU A 63 8.92 5.15 10.44
C GLU A 63 9.38 5.30 8.99
N THR A 64 10.13 4.32 8.47
CA THR A 64 10.60 4.33 7.08
C THR A 64 9.44 4.34 6.10
N LEU A 65 8.41 3.53 6.32
CA LEU A 65 7.23 3.46 5.45
C LEU A 65 6.25 4.63 5.66
N GLN A 66 6.44 5.43 6.69
CA GLN A 66 5.68 6.67 6.92
C GLN A 66 6.34 7.90 6.27
N THR A 67 7.58 7.79 5.82
CA THR A 67 8.29 8.90 5.16
C THR A 67 7.60 9.30 3.86
N ALA A 68 7.93 10.49 3.38
CA ALA A 68 7.44 11.01 2.12
C ALA A 68 8.06 10.24 0.94
N GLY A 69 7.40 9.12 0.53
CA GLY A 69 7.81 8.31 -0.64
C GLY A 69 7.97 9.15 -1.91
N PRO A 70 7.57 8.69 -3.08
CA PRO A 70 6.57 7.61 -3.27
C PRO A 70 7.14 6.20 -3.12
N PHE A 71 6.30 5.32 -2.55
CA PHE A 71 6.58 3.89 -2.46
C PHE A 71 5.46 3.08 -3.09
N THR A 72 5.83 1.97 -3.73
CA THR A 72 4.87 0.93 -4.11
C THR A 72 5.08 -0.26 -3.19
N VAL A 73 4.04 -0.64 -2.46
CA VAL A 73 4.08 -1.77 -1.53
C VAL A 73 3.22 -2.90 -2.05
N PHE A 74 3.83 -4.05 -2.24
CA PHE A 74 3.11 -5.29 -2.51
C PHE A 74 2.77 -5.94 -1.17
N ALA A 75 1.54 -5.73 -0.70
CA ALA A 75 1.09 -6.10 0.64
C ALA A 75 0.50 -7.51 0.65
N PRO A 76 1.20 -8.51 1.20
CA PRO A 76 0.64 -9.85 1.36
C PRO A 76 -0.41 -9.88 2.45
N THR A 77 -1.52 -10.58 2.20
CA THR A 77 -2.58 -10.81 3.17
C THR A 77 -2.16 -11.80 4.25
N ASN A 78 -2.93 -11.88 5.35
CA ASN A 78 -2.75 -12.93 6.35
C ASN A 78 -2.74 -14.32 5.71
N ALA A 79 -3.68 -14.59 4.78
CA ALA A 79 -3.75 -15.83 4.03
C ALA A 79 -2.49 -16.09 3.17
N ALA A 80 -1.80 -15.04 2.70
CA ALA A 80 -0.53 -15.17 2.00
C ALA A 80 0.58 -15.66 2.94
N PHE A 81 0.62 -15.16 4.16
CA PHE A 81 1.55 -15.64 5.19
C PHE A 81 1.26 -17.08 5.64
N ASP A 82 -0.02 -17.47 5.67
CA ASP A 82 -0.43 -18.84 6.02
C ASP A 82 0.04 -19.90 5.01
N LYS A 83 0.37 -19.49 3.79
CA LYS A 83 0.99 -20.37 2.77
C LYS A 83 2.45 -20.69 3.05
N LEU A 84 3.11 -19.93 3.92
CA LEU A 84 4.48 -20.22 4.34
C LEU A 84 4.51 -21.47 5.24
N PRO A 85 5.64 -22.19 5.28
CA PRO A 85 5.79 -23.33 6.18
C PRO A 85 5.44 -22.97 7.62
N GLN A 86 4.78 -23.87 8.32
CA GLN A 86 4.34 -23.65 9.71
C GLN A 86 5.52 -23.21 10.59
N GLY A 87 5.31 -22.18 11.39
CA GLY A 87 6.35 -21.60 12.26
C GLY A 87 7.28 -20.58 11.59
N THR A 88 7.24 -20.43 10.25
CA THR A 88 8.11 -19.48 9.54
C THR A 88 7.85 -18.04 10.00
N VAL A 89 6.59 -17.63 10.07
CA VAL A 89 6.22 -16.27 10.50
C VAL A 89 6.64 -16.04 11.95
N ALA A 90 6.34 -16.99 12.84
CA ALA A 90 6.73 -16.90 14.25
C ALA A 90 8.25 -16.81 14.44
N SER A 91 9.01 -17.52 13.62
CA SER A 91 10.47 -17.42 13.59
C SER A 91 10.97 -16.08 13.07
N LEU A 92 10.38 -15.57 11.97
CA LEU A 92 10.81 -14.33 11.33
C LEU A 92 10.62 -13.09 12.20
N ILE A 93 9.59 -13.06 13.04
CA ILE A 93 9.32 -11.93 13.95
C ILE A 93 10.22 -11.92 15.19
N GLN A 94 11.03 -12.98 15.40
CA GLN A 94 11.98 -13.02 16.52
C GLN A 94 13.12 -12.01 16.31
N PRO A 95 13.65 -11.40 17.38
CA PRO A 95 14.70 -10.40 17.29
C PRO A 95 15.97 -10.90 16.54
N GLU A 96 16.30 -12.18 16.66
CA GLU A 96 17.44 -12.81 16.00
C GLU A 96 17.29 -12.79 14.46
N ASN A 97 16.07 -12.82 13.98
CA ASN A 97 15.74 -12.86 12.55
C ASN A 97 15.37 -11.50 11.97
N LYS A 98 15.53 -10.41 12.74
CA LYS A 98 15.16 -9.05 12.32
C LYS A 98 15.77 -8.65 10.99
N ALA A 99 17.04 -8.97 10.75
CA ALA A 99 17.72 -8.65 9.48
C ALA A 99 17.06 -9.37 8.30
N LYS A 100 16.73 -10.66 8.45
CA LYS A 100 16.03 -11.44 7.44
C LYS A 100 14.61 -10.93 7.18
N LEU A 101 13.89 -10.61 8.25
CA LEU A 101 12.56 -10.02 8.16
C LEU A 101 12.59 -8.67 7.42
N THR A 102 13.55 -7.81 7.76
CA THR A 102 13.76 -6.53 7.09
C THR A 102 14.04 -6.72 5.60
N ALA A 103 14.90 -7.67 5.23
CA ALA A 103 15.18 -7.99 3.84
C ALA A 103 13.92 -8.44 3.08
N ILE A 104 13.11 -9.30 3.67
CA ILE A 104 11.85 -9.75 3.07
C ILE A 104 10.89 -8.58 2.90
N LEU A 105 10.68 -7.77 3.93
CA LEU A 105 9.75 -6.64 3.88
C LEU A 105 10.19 -5.57 2.88
N THR A 106 11.47 -5.22 2.83
CA THR A 106 12.01 -4.26 1.86
C THR A 106 12.03 -4.83 0.43
N TYR A 107 12.02 -6.15 0.29
CA TYR A 107 11.81 -6.82 -1.00
C TYR A 107 10.38 -6.66 -1.54
N HIS A 108 9.40 -6.45 -0.66
CA HIS A 108 8.01 -6.13 -1.06
C HIS A 108 7.80 -4.65 -1.40
N VAL A 109 8.81 -3.81 -1.26
CA VAL A 109 8.74 -2.39 -1.50
C VAL A 109 9.57 -2.01 -2.71
N VAL A 110 8.97 -1.24 -3.61
CA VAL A 110 9.64 -0.67 -4.79
C VAL A 110 9.56 0.85 -4.69
N ALA A 111 10.64 1.55 -4.99
CA ALA A 111 10.63 3.00 -5.05
C ALA A 111 9.83 3.48 -6.25
N GLY A 112 9.02 4.51 -6.05
CA GLY A 112 8.14 5.07 -7.07
C GLY A 112 6.66 4.77 -6.83
N ASN A 113 5.81 5.46 -7.56
CA ASN A 113 4.35 5.28 -7.52
C ASN A 113 3.94 4.46 -8.75
N LEU A 114 3.97 3.15 -8.62
CA LEU A 114 3.71 2.20 -9.71
C LEU A 114 2.25 1.74 -9.66
N ASP A 115 1.35 2.54 -10.20
CA ASP A 115 -0.02 2.11 -10.45
C ASP A 115 -0.09 1.12 -11.63
N THR A 116 -1.28 0.60 -11.94
CA THR A 116 -1.44 -0.38 -13.03
C THR A 116 -1.02 0.16 -14.39
N LYS A 117 -1.08 1.46 -14.64
CA LYS A 117 -0.59 2.05 -15.89
C LYS A 117 0.94 1.97 -15.98
N ALA A 118 1.62 2.36 -14.90
CA ALA A 118 3.06 2.23 -14.81
C ALA A 118 3.52 0.76 -14.88
N LEU A 119 2.76 -0.16 -14.24
CA LEU A 119 3.03 -1.60 -14.35
C LEU A 119 2.88 -2.11 -15.81
N ASP A 120 1.86 -1.68 -16.54
CA ASP A 120 1.69 -2.05 -17.95
C ASP A 120 2.87 -1.55 -18.81
N GLU A 121 3.38 -0.33 -18.58
CA GLU A 121 4.57 0.19 -19.27
C GLU A 121 5.84 -0.61 -18.95
N ILE A 122 5.99 -1.01 -17.67
CA ILE A 122 7.11 -1.83 -17.22
C ILE A 122 7.04 -3.22 -17.84
N ILE A 123 5.86 -3.83 -17.92
CA ILE A 123 5.65 -5.13 -18.59
C ILE A 123 6.08 -5.08 -20.05
N GLN A 124 5.77 -3.99 -20.77
CA GLN A 124 6.21 -3.80 -22.17
C GLN A 124 7.73 -3.73 -22.31
N LYS A 125 8.44 -3.34 -21.25
CA LYS A 125 9.91 -3.23 -21.19
C LYS A 125 10.61 -4.46 -20.59
N GLY A 126 9.87 -5.56 -20.38
CA GLY A 126 10.40 -6.80 -19.81
C GLY A 126 9.95 -7.11 -18.38
N GLY A 127 9.18 -6.24 -17.75
CA GLY A 127 8.51 -6.50 -16.47
C GLY A 127 9.40 -6.44 -15.24
N GLU A 128 10.67 -6.05 -15.34
CA GLU A 128 11.62 -6.03 -14.21
C GLU A 128 11.37 -4.83 -13.29
N LEU A 129 11.26 -5.11 -11.99
CA LEU A 129 11.15 -4.14 -10.90
C LEU A 129 12.36 -4.29 -9.98
N LYS A 130 12.99 -3.18 -9.60
CA LYS A 130 14.04 -3.16 -8.59
C LYS A 130 13.43 -2.84 -7.23
N THR A 131 13.62 -3.74 -6.27
CA THR A 131 13.11 -3.57 -4.90
C THR A 131 14.02 -2.67 -4.06
N VAL A 132 13.48 -2.14 -2.96
CA VAL A 132 14.27 -1.34 -2.00
C VAL A 132 15.36 -2.20 -1.34
N GLN A 133 15.14 -3.49 -1.19
CA GLN A 133 16.16 -4.44 -0.71
C GLN A 133 17.33 -4.58 -1.69
N GLY A 134 17.13 -4.28 -2.98
CA GLY A 134 18.13 -4.36 -4.04
C GLY A 134 17.95 -5.55 -4.99
N GLY A 135 17.14 -6.53 -4.62
CA GLY A 135 16.76 -7.65 -5.48
C GLY A 135 15.73 -7.28 -6.54
N LYS A 136 15.40 -8.25 -7.38
CA LYS A 136 14.52 -8.07 -8.52
C LYS A 136 13.18 -8.79 -8.33
N LEU A 137 12.11 -8.12 -8.74
CA LEU A 137 10.79 -8.70 -8.98
C LEU A 137 10.45 -8.57 -10.46
N TRP A 138 9.67 -9.46 -10.98
CA TRP A 138 9.11 -9.31 -12.33
C TRP A 138 7.60 -9.23 -12.24
N VAL A 139 7.05 -8.21 -12.86
CA VAL A 139 5.60 -8.08 -13.04
C VAL A 139 5.21 -8.56 -14.42
N MET A 140 4.12 -9.29 -14.51
CA MET A 140 3.55 -9.79 -15.76
C MET A 140 2.03 -9.73 -15.71
N LYS A 141 1.41 -9.77 -16.90
CA LYS A 141 -0.04 -9.82 -17.03
C LYS A 141 -0.44 -11.12 -17.70
N LYS A 142 -1.30 -11.88 -17.03
CA LYS A 142 -1.85 -13.14 -17.55
C LYS A 142 -3.34 -13.19 -17.25
N ASP A 143 -4.14 -13.51 -18.26
CA ASP A 143 -5.60 -13.61 -18.17
C ASP A 143 -6.25 -12.33 -17.60
N GLY A 144 -5.72 -11.15 -17.96
CA GLY A 144 -6.17 -9.85 -17.47
C GLY A 144 -5.77 -9.51 -16.03
N MET A 145 -5.07 -10.40 -15.35
CA MET A 145 -4.60 -10.23 -13.98
C MET A 145 -3.10 -9.95 -13.92
N TYR A 146 -2.68 -9.17 -12.93
CA TYR A 146 -1.27 -8.91 -12.67
C TYR A 146 -0.69 -9.96 -11.73
N TRP A 147 0.52 -10.40 -12.06
CA TRP A 147 1.28 -11.37 -11.32
C TRP A 147 2.68 -10.84 -11.05
N LEU A 148 3.21 -11.19 -9.90
CA LEU A 148 4.62 -10.98 -9.56
C LEU A 148 5.33 -12.33 -9.58
N LYS A 149 6.57 -12.32 -10.06
CA LYS A 149 7.50 -13.44 -9.95
C LYS A 149 8.71 -12.97 -9.16
N ASP A 150 9.09 -13.73 -8.15
CA ASP A 150 10.28 -13.44 -7.36
C ASP A 150 11.54 -14.16 -7.88
N GLU A 151 12.68 -13.92 -7.26
CA GLU A 151 13.97 -14.52 -7.63
C GLU A 151 14.03 -16.03 -7.36
N THR A 152 13.14 -16.55 -6.51
CA THR A 152 13.01 -17.99 -6.28
C THR A 152 12.17 -18.69 -7.33
N GLY A 153 11.45 -17.92 -8.16
CA GLY A 153 10.52 -18.39 -9.17
C GLY A 153 9.09 -18.52 -8.68
N ALA A 154 8.81 -18.17 -7.42
CA ALA A 154 7.46 -18.18 -6.89
C ALA A 154 6.61 -17.05 -7.50
N MET A 155 5.32 -17.34 -7.64
CA MET A 155 4.35 -16.45 -8.26
C MET A 155 3.35 -15.93 -7.22
N ALA A 156 3.13 -14.63 -7.22
CA ALA A 156 2.11 -13.97 -6.41
C ALA A 156 1.13 -13.22 -7.31
N ARG A 157 -0.16 -13.38 -7.07
CA ARG A 157 -1.19 -12.66 -7.81
C ARG A 157 -1.54 -11.36 -7.09
N ILE A 158 -1.68 -10.29 -7.85
CA ILE A 158 -2.25 -9.04 -7.35
C ILE A 158 -3.78 -9.18 -7.34
N THR A 159 -4.37 -9.19 -6.16
CA THR A 159 -5.81 -9.36 -5.96
C THR A 159 -6.56 -8.03 -5.94
N ILE A 160 -5.96 -6.99 -5.37
CA ILE A 160 -6.47 -5.62 -5.35
C ILE A 160 -5.33 -4.71 -5.77
N SER A 161 -5.56 -3.89 -6.79
CA SER A 161 -4.55 -2.96 -7.30
C SER A 161 -4.97 -1.49 -7.10
N ASN A 162 -4.02 -0.58 -7.23
CA ASN A 162 -4.26 0.87 -7.20
C ASN A 162 -4.91 1.37 -5.91
N VAL A 163 -4.49 0.85 -4.77
CA VAL A 163 -4.89 1.39 -3.47
C VAL A 163 -3.98 2.57 -3.15
N TYR A 164 -4.42 3.76 -3.54
CA TYR A 164 -3.62 4.99 -3.41
C TYR A 164 -3.51 5.44 -1.96
N GLN A 165 -2.33 5.93 -1.61
CA GLN A 165 -1.95 6.41 -0.30
C GLN A 165 -1.30 7.79 -0.43
N LYS A 166 -1.22 8.53 0.67
CA LYS A 166 -0.55 9.83 0.71
C LYS A 166 0.92 9.76 0.25
N ASN A 167 1.60 8.67 0.55
CA ASN A 167 3.02 8.47 0.25
C ASN A 167 3.30 7.30 -0.70
N GLY A 168 2.31 6.84 -1.46
CA GLY A 168 2.51 5.80 -2.46
C GLY A 168 1.25 5.04 -2.87
N VAL A 169 1.43 3.81 -3.31
CA VAL A 169 0.36 2.91 -3.71
C VAL A 169 0.58 1.52 -3.13
N ILE A 170 -0.51 0.87 -2.74
CA ILE A 170 -0.51 -0.53 -2.30
C ILE A 170 -1.14 -1.39 -3.38
N HIS A 171 -0.51 -2.53 -3.65
CA HIS A 171 -1.09 -3.65 -4.37
C HIS A 171 -1.17 -4.85 -3.44
N VAL A 172 -2.37 -5.36 -3.22
CA VAL A 172 -2.58 -6.53 -2.36
C VAL A 172 -2.23 -7.80 -3.12
N ILE A 173 -1.42 -8.65 -2.53
CA ILE A 173 -0.98 -9.92 -3.11
C ILE A 173 -1.39 -11.13 -2.26
N ASP A 174 -1.59 -12.26 -2.91
CA ASP A 174 -2.06 -13.51 -2.29
C ASP A 174 -0.93 -14.47 -1.89
N THR A 175 0.30 -14.09 -2.09
CA THR A 175 1.49 -14.91 -1.79
C THR A 175 2.65 -14.00 -1.39
N VAL A 176 3.40 -14.39 -0.36
CA VAL A 176 4.61 -13.68 0.07
C VAL A 176 5.73 -13.93 -0.94
N VAL A 177 6.34 -12.87 -1.46
CA VAL A 177 7.51 -12.97 -2.35
C VAL A 177 8.79 -12.95 -1.54
N MET A 178 9.78 -13.72 -1.98
CA MET A 178 11.01 -13.94 -1.22
C MET A 178 12.24 -13.53 -2.05
N PRO A 179 13.20 -12.81 -1.44
CA PRO A 179 14.51 -12.62 -2.07
C PRO A 179 15.27 -13.95 -2.09
N LYS A 180 16.23 -14.05 -3.00
CA LYS A 180 17.10 -15.23 -3.11
C LYS A 180 18.21 -15.21 -2.07
#